data_abe58b5bbedfd3745d18bbb1cbf169f2
#
_entry.id   abe58b5bbedfd3745d18bbb1cbf169f2
#
_cell.length_a   1.000
_cell.length_b   1.000
_cell.length_c   1.000
_cell.angle_alpha   90.00
_cell.angle_beta   90.00
_cell.angle_gamma   90.00
#
_symmetry.space_group_name_H-M   'P 1'
#
loop_
_entity.id
_entity.type
_entity.pdbx_description
1 polymer ?
#
loop_
_entity_poly.entity_id
_entity_poly.type
_entity_poly.pdbx_seq_one_letter_code
_entity_poly.pdbx_strand_id
1 'polypeptide(L)'
;MLDEFERGKDWELLTRFAQAYRSLSDELMDQITLHRSQAMVLCKLFAQDGMTQSEIAQQLAVQGATVTDMLQRMEDAGLVSRRRDLEDNRLVRVYLTEAGRDKERFIMEQFLKLEGAVFAGFSESERALLRQLINRALDYMDLKA
;
A
#
# COMPACT_ATOMS: atom_id res chain seq x y z
N MET A 1 6.91 36.57 13.18
CA MET A 1 5.43 36.44 13.08
C MET A 1 4.99 36.03 11.69
N LEU A 2 5.42 36.69 10.62
CA LEU A 2 5.17 36.24 9.23
C LEU A 2 5.82 34.85 8.94
N ASP A 3 7.02 34.62 9.48
CA ASP A 3 7.80 33.41 9.30
C ASP A 3 7.20 32.18 10.05
N GLU A 4 6.50 32.41 11.16
CA GLU A 4 5.77 31.36 11.89
C GLU A 4 4.44 31.00 11.22
N PHE A 5 3.80 31.97 10.56
CA PHE A 5 2.56 31.74 9.85
C PHE A 5 2.79 31.03 8.51
N GLU A 6 3.92 31.26 7.86
CA GLU A 6 4.29 30.55 6.64
C GLU A 6 4.75 29.12 6.91
N ARG A 7 5.42 28.86 8.02
CA ARG A 7 5.72 27.49 8.46
C ARG A 7 4.47 26.66 8.75
N GLY A 8 3.36 27.32 9.15
CA GLY A 8 2.08 26.64 9.40
C GLY A 8 1.36 26.12 8.15
N LYS A 9 1.82 26.45 6.94
CA LYS A 9 1.19 26.00 5.69
C LYS A 9 1.70 24.65 5.17
N ASP A 10 2.79 24.14 5.70
CA ASP A 10 3.34 22.85 5.26
C ASP A 10 2.38 21.70 5.55
N TRP A 11 1.70 21.72 6.68
CA TRP A 11 0.69 20.70 7.00
C TRP A 11 -0.48 20.71 6.00
N GLU A 12 -0.89 21.88 5.53
CA GLU A 12 -1.96 22.02 4.55
C GLU A 12 -1.53 21.45 3.19
N LEU A 13 -0.31 21.74 2.76
CA LEU A 13 0.29 21.18 1.54
C LEU A 13 0.40 19.65 1.60
N LEU A 14 0.91 19.14 2.72
CA LEU A 14 1.02 17.69 2.95
C LEU A 14 -0.35 17.02 2.94
N THR A 15 -1.35 17.63 3.59
CA THR A 15 -2.72 17.12 3.60
C THR A 15 -3.31 17.08 2.19
N ARG A 16 -3.16 18.14 1.42
CA ARG A 16 -3.64 18.19 0.04
C ARG A 16 -2.95 17.16 -0.85
N PHE A 17 -1.64 16.99 -0.69
CA PHE A 17 -0.88 15.98 -1.42
C PHE A 17 -1.35 14.58 -1.07
N ALA A 18 -1.48 14.27 0.23
CA ALA A 18 -1.95 12.97 0.69
C ALA A 18 -3.36 12.64 0.18
N GLN A 19 -4.28 13.61 0.20
CA GLN A 19 -5.64 13.44 -0.33
C GLN A 19 -5.64 13.21 -1.84
N ALA A 20 -4.89 14.00 -2.60
CA ALA A 20 -4.79 13.86 -4.05
C ALA A 20 -4.17 12.52 -4.45
N TYR A 21 -3.10 12.11 -3.77
CA TYR A 21 -2.44 10.82 -3.99
C TYR A 21 -3.40 9.66 -3.71
N ARG A 22 -4.09 9.71 -2.57
CA ARG A 22 -5.08 8.68 -2.20
C ARG A 22 -6.22 8.59 -3.20
N SER A 23 -6.80 9.73 -3.59
CA SER A 23 -7.90 9.79 -4.55
C SER A 23 -7.52 9.20 -5.91
N LEU A 24 -6.35 9.56 -6.43
CA LEU A 24 -5.84 9.01 -7.68
C LEU A 24 -5.54 7.52 -7.57
N SER A 25 -4.96 7.08 -6.46
CA SER A 25 -4.70 5.65 -6.21
C SER A 25 -6.00 4.85 -6.18
N ASP A 26 -7.03 5.34 -5.51
CA ASP A 26 -8.34 4.68 -5.45
C ASP A 26 -8.99 4.60 -6.84
N GLU A 27 -8.96 5.68 -7.61
CA GLU A 27 -9.47 5.72 -8.97
C GLU A 27 -8.78 4.70 -9.90
N LEU A 28 -7.45 4.63 -9.83
CA LEU A 28 -6.67 3.69 -10.64
C LEU A 28 -6.94 2.23 -10.26
N MET A 29 -7.08 1.93 -8.97
CA MET A 29 -7.41 0.57 -8.51
C MET A 29 -8.84 0.18 -8.86
N ASP A 30 -9.78 1.11 -8.81
CA ASP A 30 -11.17 0.88 -9.23
C ASP A 30 -11.26 0.46 -10.71
N GLN A 31 -10.37 0.95 -11.57
CA GLN A 31 -10.31 0.54 -12.99
C GLN A 31 -10.02 -0.95 -13.17
N ILE A 32 -9.39 -1.60 -12.19
CA ILE A 32 -9.11 -3.05 -12.20
C ILE A 32 -9.95 -3.81 -11.18
N THR A 33 -11.03 -3.18 -10.67
CA THR A 33 -11.97 -3.77 -9.72
C THR A 33 -11.33 -4.22 -8.39
N LEU A 34 -10.38 -3.45 -7.91
CA LEU A 34 -9.72 -3.69 -6.63
C LEU A 34 -9.84 -2.47 -5.72
N HIS A 35 -10.00 -2.71 -4.41
CA HIS A 35 -9.73 -1.67 -3.42
C HIS A 35 -8.22 -1.52 -3.23
N ARG A 36 -7.76 -0.29 -2.97
CA ARG A 36 -6.34 -0.02 -2.70
C ARG A 36 -5.75 -0.95 -1.63
N SER A 37 -6.49 -1.19 -0.55
CA SER A 37 -6.05 -2.08 0.53
C SER A 37 -5.84 -3.53 0.06
N GLN A 38 -6.71 -4.03 -0.83
CA GLN A 38 -6.56 -5.37 -1.44
C GLN A 38 -5.32 -5.43 -2.34
N ALA A 39 -5.10 -4.39 -3.15
CA ALA A 39 -3.91 -4.29 -3.98
C ALA A 39 -2.63 -4.31 -3.14
N MET A 40 -2.62 -3.62 -1.99
CA MET A 40 -1.48 -3.62 -1.06
C MET A 40 -1.20 -5.00 -0.49
N VAL A 41 -2.23 -5.76 -0.11
CA VAL A 41 -2.07 -7.16 0.34
C VAL A 41 -1.47 -8.01 -0.77
N LEU A 42 -2.01 -7.93 -1.97
CA LEU A 42 -1.50 -8.69 -3.11
C LEU A 42 -0.04 -8.36 -3.39
N CYS A 43 0.36 -7.09 -3.35
CA CYS A 43 1.76 -6.69 -3.53
C CYS A 43 2.69 -7.33 -2.49
N LYS A 44 2.27 -7.41 -1.22
CA LYS A 44 3.06 -8.10 -0.20
C LYS A 44 3.22 -9.58 -0.51
N LEU A 45 2.14 -10.23 -0.97
CA LEU A 45 2.17 -11.65 -1.31
C LEU A 45 2.93 -11.94 -2.62
N PHE A 46 2.96 -11.02 -3.58
CA PHE A 46 3.83 -11.16 -4.76
C PHE A 46 5.31 -11.19 -4.36
N ALA A 47 5.68 -10.37 -3.38
CA ALA A 47 7.05 -10.36 -2.86
C ALA A 47 7.34 -11.59 -1.99
N GLN A 48 6.40 -12.01 -1.16
CA GLN A 48 6.53 -13.14 -0.25
C GLN A 48 5.19 -13.84 -0.05
N ASP A 49 4.90 -14.85 -0.83
CA ASP A 49 3.70 -15.68 -0.67
C ASP A 49 3.76 -16.47 0.65
N GLY A 50 2.59 -16.81 1.20
CA GLY A 50 2.52 -17.56 2.44
C GLY A 50 2.80 -16.78 3.71
N MET A 51 2.69 -15.46 3.67
CA MET A 51 2.77 -14.62 4.87
C MET A 51 1.66 -14.97 5.86
N THR A 52 1.93 -14.83 7.15
CA THR A 52 0.88 -14.94 8.17
C THR A 52 -0.02 -13.70 8.17
N GLN A 53 -1.25 -13.85 8.63
CA GLN A 53 -2.17 -12.71 8.80
C GLN A 53 -1.57 -11.61 9.69
N SER A 54 -0.85 -12.02 10.75
CA SER A 54 -0.18 -11.10 11.66
C SER A 54 0.92 -10.29 10.98
N GLU A 55 1.73 -10.93 10.13
CA GLU A 55 2.78 -10.26 9.34
C GLU A 55 2.16 -9.26 8.36
N ILE A 56 1.07 -9.63 7.68
CA ILE A 56 0.36 -8.73 6.77
C ILE A 56 -0.19 -7.53 7.53
N ALA A 57 -0.86 -7.75 8.67
CA ALA A 57 -1.39 -6.68 9.52
C ALA A 57 -0.31 -5.71 9.96
N GLN A 58 0.83 -6.23 10.39
CA GLN A 58 1.99 -5.43 10.82
C GLN A 58 2.56 -4.59 9.68
N GLN A 59 2.76 -5.18 8.51
CA GLN A 59 3.32 -4.47 7.35
C GLN A 59 2.37 -3.41 6.78
N LEU A 60 1.06 -3.61 6.88
CA LEU A 60 0.06 -2.64 6.45
C LEU A 60 -0.31 -1.63 7.55
N ALA A 61 0.23 -1.77 8.75
CA ALA A 61 -0.09 -0.96 9.92
C ALA A 61 -1.59 -0.90 10.22
N VAL A 62 -2.28 -2.05 10.14
CA VAL A 62 -3.70 -2.21 10.44
C VAL A 62 -3.91 -3.19 11.58
N GLN A 63 -5.08 -3.08 12.24
CA GLN A 63 -5.43 -3.99 13.32
C GLN A 63 -5.80 -5.39 12.80
N GLY A 64 -5.58 -6.42 13.62
CA GLY A 64 -5.84 -7.81 13.27
C GLY A 64 -7.28 -8.08 12.80
N ALA A 65 -8.29 -7.49 13.48
CA ALA A 65 -9.68 -7.61 13.08
C ALA A 65 -9.95 -7.04 11.67
N THR A 66 -9.33 -5.92 11.34
CA THR A 66 -9.44 -5.28 10.02
C THR A 66 -8.82 -6.16 8.93
N VAL A 67 -7.64 -6.73 9.18
CA VAL A 67 -6.98 -7.63 8.23
C VAL A 67 -7.78 -8.92 8.03
N THR A 68 -8.35 -9.47 9.08
CA THR A 68 -9.19 -10.68 8.99
C THR A 68 -10.39 -10.45 8.08
N ASP A 69 -11.11 -9.34 8.25
CA ASP A 69 -12.23 -8.94 7.40
C ASP A 69 -11.82 -8.76 5.94
N MET A 70 -10.72 -8.06 5.73
CA MET A 70 -10.16 -7.80 4.41
C MET A 70 -9.80 -9.11 3.69
N LEU A 71 -9.10 -10.01 4.37
CA LEU A 71 -8.69 -11.30 3.82
C LEU A 71 -9.89 -12.22 3.56
N GLN A 72 -10.93 -12.15 4.40
CA GLN A 72 -12.16 -12.89 4.14
C GLN A 72 -12.80 -12.46 2.82
N ARG A 73 -12.90 -11.16 2.57
CA ARG A 73 -13.43 -10.63 1.32
C ARG A 73 -12.57 -11.01 0.12
N MET A 74 -11.26 -11.01 0.27
CA MET A 74 -10.32 -11.41 -0.78
C MET A 74 -10.42 -12.92 -1.06
N GLU A 75 -10.63 -13.73 -0.05
CA GLU A 75 -10.85 -15.16 -0.19
C GLU A 75 -12.19 -15.44 -0.91
N ASP A 76 -13.25 -14.75 -0.51
CA ASP A 76 -14.55 -14.82 -1.17
C ASP A 76 -14.49 -14.40 -2.65
N ALA A 77 -13.64 -13.43 -2.95
CA ALA A 77 -13.37 -12.99 -4.33
C ALA A 77 -12.43 -13.94 -5.11
N GLY A 78 -11.90 -14.97 -4.48
CA GLY A 78 -11.03 -15.96 -5.12
C GLY A 78 -9.60 -15.48 -5.37
N LEU A 79 -9.14 -14.42 -4.70
CA LEU A 79 -7.81 -13.84 -4.89
C LEU A 79 -6.74 -14.48 -4.00
N VAL A 80 -7.14 -14.93 -2.83
CA VAL A 80 -6.26 -15.58 -1.84
C VAL A 80 -6.93 -16.80 -1.25
N SER A 81 -6.13 -17.69 -0.64
CA SER A 81 -6.60 -18.77 0.22
C SER A 81 -5.90 -18.65 1.57
N ARG A 82 -6.61 -18.96 2.64
CA ARG A 82 -6.07 -18.98 3.99
C ARG A 82 -5.99 -20.42 4.49
N ARG A 83 -4.86 -20.77 5.10
CA ARG A 83 -4.64 -22.09 5.69
C ARG A 83 -3.93 -21.96 7.01
N ARG A 84 -4.26 -22.85 7.95
CA ARG A 84 -3.48 -22.96 9.17
C ARG A 84 -2.09 -23.49 8.85
N ASP A 85 -1.08 -22.95 9.54
CA ASP A 85 0.28 -23.42 9.44
C ASP A 85 0.37 -24.87 9.94
N LEU A 86 1.11 -25.72 9.21
CA LEU A 86 1.24 -27.14 9.56
C LEU A 86 2.09 -27.37 10.82
N GLU A 87 3.03 -26.46 11.09
CA GLU A 87 3.92 -26.56 12.24
C GLU A 87 3.38 -25.84 13.47
N ASP A 88 2.65 -24.71 13.27
CA ASP A 88 2.02 -23.95 14.35
C ASP A 88 0.56 -23.61 14.01
N ASN A 89 -0.34 -24.39 14.54
CA ASN A 89 -1.79 -24.27 14.33
C ASN A 89 -2.41 -22.92 14.75
N ARG A 90 -1.66 -22.11 15.51
CA ARG A 90 -2.10 -20.76 15.92
C ARG A 90 -1.95 -19.75 14.79
N LEU A 91 -1.12 -20.06 13.81
CA LEU A 91 -0.83 -19.18 12.69
C LEU A 91 -1.74 -19.50 11.50
N VAL A 92 -2.25 -18.45 10.87
CA VAL A 92 -2.97 -18.54 9.60
C VAL A 92 -2.10 -17.92 8.52
N ARG A 93 -1.77 -18.70 7.50
CA ARG A 93 -1.00 -18.26 6.33
C ARG A 93 -1.90 -17.94 5.18
N VAL A 94 -1.51 -16.95 4.42
CA VAL A 94 -2.25 -16.43 3.26
C VAL A 94 -1.45 -16.70 2.00
N TYR A 95 -2.09 -17.34 1.04
CA TYR A 95 -1.49 -17.71 -0.24
C TYR A 95 -2.25 -17.08 -1.40
N LEU A 96 -1.51 -16.68 -2.42
CA LEU A 96 -2.11 -16.27 -3.68
C LEU A 96 -2.80 -17.45 -4.36
N THR A 97 -3.97 -17.21 -4.91
CA THR A 97 -4.57 -18.09 -5.91
C THR A 97 -3.99 -17.78 -7.29
N GLU A 98 -4.29 -18.60 -8.30
CA GLU A 98 -3.95 -18.29 -9.68
C GLU A 98 -4.57 -16.94 -10.10
N ALA A 99 -5.85 -16.71 -9.78
CA ALA A 99 -6.52 -15.44 -10.06
C ALA A 99 -5.85 -14.25 -9.35
N GLY A 100 -5.38 -14.44 -8.12
CA GLY A 100 -4.62 -13.43 -7.40
C GLY A 100 -3.28 -13.11 -8.06
N ARG A 101 -2.55 -14.13 -8.54
CA ARG A 101 -1.29 -13.96 -9.29
C ARG A 101 -1.50 -13.22 -10.60
N ASP A 102 -2.58 -13.51 -11.30
CA ASP A 102 -2.91 -12.88 -12.57
C ASP A 102 -3.16 -11.37 -12.44
N LYS A 103 -3.47 -10.89 -11.23
CA LYS A 103 -3.64 -9.45 -10.96
C LYS A 103 -2.32 -8.67 -10.93
N GLU A 104 -1.17 -9.32 -10.75
CA GLU A 104 0.12 -8.65 -10.58
C GLU A 104 0.40 -7.64 -11.67
N ARG A 105 0.29 -8.04 -12.91
CA ARG A 105 0.54 -7.17 -14.07
C ARG A 105 -0.36 -5.94 -14.06
N PHE A 106 -1.65 -6.13 -13.82
CA PHE A 106 -2.63 -5.02 -13.82
C PHE A 106 -2.37 -4.04 -12.67
N ILE A 107 -2.04 -4.55 -11.49
CA ILE A 107 -1.69 -3.73 -10.33
C ILE A 107 -0.42 -2.92 -10.61
N MET A 108 0.62 -3.54 -11.14
CA MET A 108 1.87 -2.87 -11.47
C MET A 108 1.69 -1.78 -12.53
N GLU A 109 0.85 -2.03 -13.53
CA GLU A 109 0.48 -1.01 -14.53
C GLU A 109 -0.18 0.23 -13.88
N GLN A 110 -1.06 0.03 -12.90
CA GLN A 110 -1.69 1.14 -12.18
C GLN A 110 -0.70 1.90 -11.30
N PHE A 111 0.21 1.22 -10.63
CA PHE A 111 1.26 1.88 -9.84
C PHE A 111 2.21 2.70 -10.72
N LEU A 112 2.56 2.22 -11.89
CA LEU A 112 3.37 2.99 -12.83
C LEU A 112 2.65 4.25 -13.32
N LYS A 113 1.33 4.18 -13.53
CA LYS A 113 0.51 5.36 -13.86
C LYS A 113 0.48 6.36 -12.70
N LEU A 114 0.34 5.85 -11.47
CA LEU A 114 0.35 6.69 -10.27
C LEU A 114 1.69 7.41 -10.10
N GLU A 115 2.80 6.69 -10.23
CA GLU A 115 4.14 7.29 -10.21
C GLU A 115 4.32 8.33 -11.32
N GLY A 116 3.90 8.00 -12.53
CA GLY A 116 3.96 8.92 -13.67
C GLY A 116 3.20 10.20 -13.42
N ALA A 117 2.02 10.13 -12.81
CA ALA A 117 1.23 11.31 -12.48
C ALA A 117 1.91 12.20 -11.42
N VAL A 118 2.54 11.60 -10.41
CA VAL A 118 3.24 12.35 -9.34
C VAL A 118 4.53 12.99 -9.87
N PHE A 119 5.30 12.25 -10.66
CA PHE A 119 6.66 12.64 -11.03
C PHE A 119 6.79 13.22 -12.44
N ALA A 120 5.69 13.44 -13.16
CA ALA A 120 5.70 13.91 -14.55
C ALA A 120 6.50 15.21 -14.77
N GLY A 121 6.49 16.12 -13.80
CA GLY A 121 7.20 17.40 -13.87
C GLY A 121 8.60 17.38 -13.24
N PHE A 122 9.13 16.22 -12.86
CA PHE A 122 10.37 16.10 -12.11
C PHE A 122 11.50 15.60 -12.99
N SER A 123 12.72 16.16 -12.80
CA SER A 123 13.94 15.55 -13.31
C SER A 123 14.30 14.31 -12.48
N GLU A 124 15.19 13.46 -13.00
CA GLU A 124 15.70 12.28 -12.27
C GLU A 124 16.34 12.65 -10.93
N SER A 125 17.09 13.74 -10.87
CA SER A 125 17.73 14.24 -9.65
C SER A 125 16.70 14.78 -8.63
N GLU A 126 15.67 15.47 -9.08
CA GLU A 126 14.57 15.94 -8.25
C GLU A 126 13.75 14.77 -7.68
N ARG A 127 13.46 13.76 -8.51
CA ARG A 127 12.78 12.55 -8.09
C ARG A 127 13.58 11.79 -7.01
N ALA A 128 14.90 11.65 -7.21
CA ALA A 128 15.79 11.03 -6.23
C ALA A 128 15.83 11.80 -4.91
N LEU A 129 15.90 13.14 -4.98
CA LEU A 129 15.87 14.01 -3.81
C LEU A 129 14.55 13.87 -3.03
N LEU A 130 13.41 13.93 -3.72
CA LEU A 130 12.10 13.77 -3.09
C LEU A 130 11.98 12.43 -2.38
N ARG A 131 12.44 11.34 -3.01
CA ARG A 131 12.48 10.00 -2.40
C ARG A 131 13.29 10.01 -1.10
N GLN A 132 14.47 10.61 -1.13
CA GLN A 132 15.34 10.73 0.05
C GLN A 132 14.67 11.53 1.17
N LEU A 133 14.04 12.65 0.84
CA LEU A 133 13.37 13.53 1.82
C LEU A 133 12.13 12.86 2.44
N ILE A 134 11.33 12.17 1.64
CA ILE A 134 10.17 11.41 2.13
C ILE A 134 10.63 10.30 3.08
N ASN A 135 11.66 9.52 2.71
CA ASN A 135 12.18 8.47 3.59
C ASN A 135 12.65 9.04 4.93
N ARG A 136 13.35 10.17 4.90
CA ARG A 136 13.78 10.87 6.13
C ARG A 136 12.57 11.28 6.98
N ALA A 137 11.52 11.83 6.36
CA ALA A 137 10.30 12.20 7.08
C ALA A 137 9.62 10.98 7.72
N LEU A 138 9.52 9.88 6.99
CA LEU A 138 8.95 8.62 7.49
C LEU A 138 9.74 8.05 8.66
N ASP A 139 11.08 8.10 8.61
CA ASP A 139 11.94 7.65 9.72
C ASP A 139 11.66 8.45 11.01
N TYR A 140 11.49 9.78 10.88
CA TYR A 140 11.16 10.63 12.03
C TYR A 140 9.72 10.46 12.53
N MET A 141 8.81 9.99 11.70
CA MET A 141 7.43 9.70 12.11
C MET A 141 7.25 8.28 12.66
N ASP A 142 8.32 7.49 12.79
CA ASP A 142 8.27 6.05 13.11
C ASP A 142 7.36 5.22 12.17
N LEU A 143 7.06 5.75 10.99
CA LEU A 143 6.33 5.04 9.95
C LEU A 143 7.34 4.30 9.07
N LYS A 144 7.71 3.11 9.48
CA LYS A 144 8.57 2.25 8.68
C LYS A 144 7.82 1.77 7.45
N ALA A 145 8.30 2.19 6.31
CA ALA A 145 7.79 1.74 5.03
C ALA A 145 8.17 0.26 4.77
#